data_bb227ba246bc2eb78d61b865ccb5448d
#
_entry.id   bb227ba246bc2eb78d61b865ccb5448d
#
_cell.length_a   1.000
_cell.length_b   1.000
_cell.length_c   1.000
_cell.angle_alpha   90.00
_cell.angle_beta   90.00
_cell.angle_gamma   90.00
#
_symmetry.space_group_name_H-M   'P 1'
#
loop_
_entity.id
_entity.type
_entity.pdbx_description
1 polymer ?
#
loop_
_entity_poly.entity_id
_entity_poly.type
_entity_poly.pdbx_seq_one_letter_code
_entity_poly.pdbx_strand_id
1 'polypeptide(L)'
;MIYLDNAATTKPCDEAKAAVMKGLEVFGNPSSLHRAGLDAELLVSDAREIIADALGVSPDEVYFTSGATESNNTAIFGAYKAHGKRKKRVVISSVEHPAVKNPAQELEDMGCEVIKISPDENGEINARDIFAAVNEDTFLVSCMLVNNENGYILPVEKAFSMIKKKYPQVITHCDCVQGFMKIPVKAKKLNADMISLSGHKIYAPKGDRKSVV
;
A
#
# COMPACT_ATOMS: atom_id res chain seq x y z
N MET A 1 16.71 26.07 8.77
CA MET A 1 15.25 25.78 8.85
C MET A 1 15.09 24.38 9.45
N ILE A 2 14.28 24.25 10.49
CA ILE A 2 13.89 22.95 11.04
C ILE A 2 12.58 22.56 10.38
N TYR A 3 12.55 21.37 9.73
CA TYR A 3 11.37 20.85 9.05
C TYR A 3 10.79 19.68 9.85
N LEU A 4 9.57 19.80 10.33
CA LEU A 4 8.91 18.83 11.20
C LEU A 4 7.68 18.15 10.56
N ASP A 5 7.32 18.51 9.32
CA ASP A 5 6.16 17.97 8.62
C ASP A 5 6.54 16.76 7.71
N ASN A 6 7.26 15.80 8.26
CA ASN A 6 7.67 14.60 7.52
C ASN A 6 6.48 13.66 7.17
N ALA A 7 5.34 13.83 7.83
CA ALA A 7 4.13 13.11 7.49
C ALA A 7 3.54 13.58 6.15
N ALA A 8 3.68 14.87 5.80
CA ALA A 8 3.25 15.39 4.50
C ALA A 8 4.21 14.98 3.38
N THR A 9 5.52 15.10 3.58
CA THR A 9 6.58 14.66 2.65
C THR A 9 7.94 14.75 3.35
N THR A 10 8.95 14.05 2.84
CA THR A 10 10.32 14.16 3.33
C THR A 10 11.22 14.88 2.32
N LYS A 11 12.28 15.51 2.79
CA LYS A 11 13.33 16.05 1.91
C LYS A 11 14.12 14.88 1.31
N PRO A 12 14.27 14.80 -0.02
CA PRO A 12 15.07 13.75 -0.63
C PRO A 12 16.50 13.74 -0.08
N CYS A 13 17.01 12.56 0.27
CA CYS A 13 18.40 12.37 0.68
C CYS A 13 19.34 12.51 -0.52
N ASP A 14 20.64 12.65 -0.26
CA ASP A 14 21.60 12.89 -1.33
C ASP A 14 21.82 11.62 -2.17
N GLU A 15 21.73 10.45 -1.56
CA GLU A 15 21.78 9.15 -2.25
C GLU A 15 20.61 9.01 -3.23
N ALA A 16 19.41 9.39 -2.82
CA ALA A 16 18.23 9.34 -3.69
C ALA A 16 18.35 10.32 -4.87
N LYS A 17 18.91 11.51 -4.65
CA LYS A 17 19.19 12.47 -5.73
C LYS A 17 20.25 11.92 -6.71
N ALA A 18 21.33 11.33 -6.19
CA ALA A 18 22.36 10.71 -7.01
C ALA A 18 21.79 9.55 -7.85
N ALA A 19 20.94 8.72 -7.26
CA ALA A 19 20.27 7.64 -7.99
C ALA A 19 19.36 8.16 -9.13
N VAL A 20 18.64 9.26 -8.90
CA VAL A 20 17.83 9.91 -9.96
C VAL A 20 18.74 10.42 -11.09
N MET A 21 19.84 11.10 -10.78
CA MET A 21 20.79 11.59 -11.80
C MET A 21 21.35 10.42 -12.62
N LYS A 22 21.77 9.34 -11.97
CA LYS A 22 22.21 8.12 -12.66
C LYS A 22 21.10 7.54 -13.55
N GLY A 23 19.85 7.51 -13.06
CA GLY A 23 18.70 7.02 -13.82
C GLY A 23 18.40 7.85 -15.07
N LEU A 24 18.65 9.17 -15.04
CA LEU A 24 18.50 10.05 -16.21
C LEU A 24 19.52 9.79 -17.30
N GLU A 25 20.69 9.26 -16.96
CA GLU A 25 21.73 8.87 -17.94
C GLU A 25 21.37 7.55 -18.66
N VAL A 26 20.52 6.71 -18.04
CA VAL A 26 20.07 5.42 -18.61
C VAL A 26 18.79 5.64 -19.40
N PHE A 27 18.94 5.91 -20.70
CA PHE A 27 17.84 6.29 -21.58
C PHE A 27 17.16 5.12 -22.31
N GLY A 28 17.66 3.89 -22.14
CA GLY A 28 17.16 2.70 -22.82
C GLY A 28 15.74 2.30 -22.38
N ASN A 29 14.99 1.68 -23.29
CA ASN A 29 13.73 1.05 -22.93
C ASN A 29 14.02 -0.32 -22.28
N PRO A 30 13.60 -0.58 -21.04
CA PRO A 30 13.85 -1.85 -20.34
C PRO A 30 13.34 -3.11 -21.08
N SER A 31 12.38 -2.94 -22.00
CA SER A 31 11.84 -4.05 -22.80
C SER A 31 12.66 -4.33 -24.07
N SER A 32 13.72 -3.56 -24.37
CA SER A 32 14.53 -3.73 -25.57
C SER A 32 15.69 -4.68 -25.33
N LEU A 33 15.99 -5.55 -26.33
CA LEU A 33 17.01 -6.60 -26.23
C LEU A 33 18.45 -6.11 -26.51
N HIS A 34 18.64 -4.84 -26.88
CA HIS A 34 19.97 -4.27 -27.10
C HIS A 34 20.57 -3.74 -25.79
N ARG A 35 21.88 -3.45 -25.78
CA ARG A 35 22.64 -3.10 -24.59
C ARG A 35 22.00 -1.98 -23.74
N ALA A 36 21.57 -0.89 -24.37
CA ALA A 36 20.94 0.21 -23.62
C ALA A 36 19.62 -0.21 -22.95
N GLY A 37 18.88 -1.15 -23.56
CA GLY A 37 17.68 -1.73 -22.94
C GLY A 37 18.02 -2.61 -21.74
N LEU A 38 19.05 -3.45 -21.85
CA LEU A 38 19.52 -4.29 -20.75
C LEU A 38 20.03 -3.46 -19.57
N ASP A 39 20.78 -2.36 -19.83
CA ASP A 39 21.23 -1.46 -18.77
C ASP A 39 20.05 -0.82 -18.03
N ALA A 40 18.99 -0.45 -18.73
CA ALA A 40 17.77 0.08 -18.14
C ALA A 40 16.97 -0.99 -17.36
N GLU A 41 16.89 -2.20 -17.90
CA GLU A 41 16.22 -3.33 -17.24
C GLU A 41 16.91 -3.70 -15.93
N LEU A 42 18.24 -3.77 -15.90
CA LEU A 42 19.01 -4.03 -14.69
C LEU A 42 18.73 -2.98 -13.60
N LEU A 43 18.65 -1.70 -13.96
CA LEU A 43 18.33 -0.64 -13.00
C LEU A 43 16.95 -0.81 -12.36
N VAL A 44 15.96 -1.24 -13.15
CA VAL A 44 14.60 -1.50 -12.66
C VAL A 44 14.57 -2.77 -11.80
N SER A 45 15.25 -3.84 -12.24
CA SER A 45 15.33 -5.11 -11.49
C SER A 45 16.00 -4.93 -10.13
N ASP A 46 17.15 -4.25 -10.08
CA ASP A 46 17.85 -3.96 -8.82
C ASP A 46 16.95 -3.21 -7.84
N ALA A 47 16.23 -2.18 -8.32
CA ALA A 47 15.31 -1.42 -7.50
C ALA A 47 14.13 -2.29 -6.98
N ARG A 48 13.67 -3.22 -7.81
CA ARG A 48 12.60 -4.17 -7.48
C ARG A 48 13.04 -5.15 -6.40
N GLU A 49 14.24 -5.72 -6.54
CA GLU A 49 14.84 -6.64 -5.57
C GLU A 49 15.01 -5.98 -4.19
N ILE A 50 15.53 -4.75 -4.14
CA ILE A 50 15.70 -4.01 -2.89
C ILE A 50 14.38 -3.83 -2.14
N ILE A 51 13.30 -3.51 -2.85
CA ILE A 51 11.98 -3.35 -2.23
C ILE A 51 11.41 -4.70 -1.81
N ALA A 52 11.56 -5.73 -2.64
CA ALA A 52 11.13 -7.08 -2.35
C ALA A 52 11.78 -7.63 -1.07
N ASP A 53 13.08 -7.47 -0.94
CA ASP A 53 13.84 -7.84 0.26
C ASP A 53 13.37 -7.09 1.51
N ALA A 54 13.13 -5.78 1.38
CA ALA A 54 12.64 -4.96 2.48
C ALA A 54 11.28 -5.44 2.99
N LEU A 55 10.40 -5.92 2.10
CA LEU A 55 9.05 -6.42 2.43
C LEU A 55 9.02 -7.92 2.73
N GLY A 56 10.06 -8.67 2.32
CA GLY A 56 10.11 -10.14 2.42
C GLY A 56 9.17 -10.83 1.44
N VAL A 57 9.15 -10.34 0.20
CA VAL A 57 8.35 -10.86 -0.93
C VAL A 57 9.25 -11.19 -2.12
N SER A 58 8.69 -11.80 -3.18
CA SER A 58 9.42 -12.01 -4.43
C SER A 58 9.51 -10.69 -5.23
N PRO A 59 10.59 -10.44 -5.99
CA PRO A 59 10.66 -9.30 -6.90
C PRO A 59 9.49 -9.19 -7.87
N ASP A 60 8.95 -10.31 -8.35
CA ASP A 60 7.80 -10.36 -9.25
C ASP A 60 6.49 -9.86 -8.61
N GLU A 61 6.45 -9.76 -7.28
CA GLU A 61 5.32 -9.21 -6.52
C GLU A 61 5.41 -7.70 -6.33
N VAL A 62 6.47 -7.04 -6.86
CA VAL A 62 6.68 -5.59 -6.76
C VAL A 62 6.29 -4.90 -8.06
N TYR A 63 5.34 -3.98 -8.00
CA TYR A 63 4.87 -3.18 -9.14
C TYR A 63 5.14 -1.70 -8.91
N PHE A 64 5.61 -1.01 -9.94
CA PHE A 64 5.81 0.44 -9.88
C PHE A 64 4.59 1.17 -10.43
N THR A 65 4.09 2.14 -9.67
CA THR A 65 2.97 3.02 -10.04
C THR A 65 3.37 4.49 -9.94
N SER A 66 2.48 5.41 -10.32
CA SER A 66 2.73 6.85 -10.22
C SER A 66 2.71 7.39 -8.78
N GLY A 67 2.44 6.55 -7.78
CA GLY A 67 2.40 6.89 -6.37
C GLY A 67 1.32 6.12 -5.62
N ALA A 68 1.26 6.28 -4.28
CA ALA A 68 0.35 5.54 -3.42
C ALA A 68 -1.14 5.70 -3.79
N THR A 69 -1.53 6.83 -4.36
CA THR A 69 -2.91 7.00 -4.83
C THR A 69 -3.27 6.01 -5.93
N GLU A 70 -2.41 5.87 -6.93
CA GLU A 70 -2.62 4.87 -7.99
C GLU A 70 -2.60 3.46 -7.43
N SER A 71 -1.69 3.16 -6.49
CA SER A 71 -1.60 1.84 -5.88
C SER A 71 -2.84 1.45 -5.12
N ASN A 72 -3.31 2.34 -4.23
CA ASN A 72 -4.51 2.13 -3.46
C ASN A 72 -5.73 1.94 -4.38
N ASN A 73 -5.83 2.75 -5.44
CA ASN A 73 -6.89 2.60 -6.45
C ASN A 73 -6.77 1.28 -7.20
N THR A 74 -5.56 0.91 -7.62
CA THR A 74 -5.32 -0.36 -8.33
C THR A 74 -5.67 -1.56 -7.45
N ALA A 75 -5.29 -1.54 -6.17
CA ALA A 75 -5.61 -2.58 -5.22
C ALA A 75 -7.13 -2.71 -5.01
N ILE A 76 -7.81 -1.60 -4.73
CA ILE A 76 -9.24 -1.58 -4.40
C ILE A 76 -10.10 -1.95 -5.62
N PHE A 77 -9.89 -1.30 -6.76
CA PHE A 77 -10.64 -1.61 -7.97
C PHE A 77 -10.25 -2.96 -8.58
N GLY A 78 -8.98 -3.37 -8.43
CA GLY A 78 -8.53 -4.72 -8.81
C GLY A 78 -9.26 -5.80 -8.04
N ALA A 79 -9.37 -5.67 -6.72
CA ALA A 79 -10.14 -6.58 -5.87
C ALA A 79 -11.62 -6.59 -6.26
N TYR A 80 -12.22 -5.42 -6.51
CA TYR A 80 -13.60 -5.32 -7.00
C TYR A 80 -13.79 -5.99 -8.35
N LYS A 81 -12.90 -5.77 -9.30
CA LYS A 81 -12.97 -6.40 -10.64
C LYS A 81 -12.91 -7.91 -10.55
N ALA A 82 -12.10 -8.44 -9.63
CA ALA A 82 -11.92 -9.88 -9.46
C ALA A 82 -13.11 -10.53 -8.71
N HIS A 83 -13.68 -9.87 -7.71
CA HIS A 83 -14.61 -10.48 -6.76
C HIS A 83 -15.95 -9.74 -6.62
N GLY A 84 -16.03 -8.44 -6.90
CA GLY A 84 -17.20 -7.58 -6.66
C GLY A 84 -18.47 -7.93 -7.43
N LYS A 85 -18.38 -8.81 -8.44
CA LYS A 85 -19.58 -9.37 -9.10
C LYS A 85 -20.30 -10.40 -8.24
N ARG A 86 -19.57 -11.11 -7.37
CA ARG A 86 -20.07 -12.21 -6.55
C ARG A 86 -20.28 -11.82 -5.10
N LYS A 87 -19.46 -10.90 -4.61
CA LYS A 87 -19.44 -10.43 -3.23
C LYS A 87 -19.55 -8.91 -3.22
N LYS A 88 -20.21 -8.33 -2.23
CA LYS A 88 -20.58 -6.92 -2.25
C LYS A 88 -20.03 -6.11 -1.07
N ARG A 89 -19.45 -6.77 -0.06
CA ARG A 89 -18.97 -6.07 1.12
C ARG A 89 -17.48 -5.74 1.05
N VAL A 90 -17.18 -4.48 1.39
CA VAL A 90 -15.83 -3.95 1.63
C VAL A 90 -15.76 -3.42 3.06
N VAL A 91 -14.66 -3.67 3.75
CA VAL A 91 -14.41 -3.13 5.10
C VAL A 91 -13.17 -2.24 5.03
N ILE A 92 -13.29 -1.01 5.52
CA ILE A 92 -12.16 -0.08 5.63
C ILE A 92 -12.11 0.55 7.03
N SER A 93 -10.97 1.10 7.44
CA SER A 93 -10.98 2.00 8.59
C SER A 93 -11.55 3.37 8.19
N SER A 94 -12.24 4.06 9.12
CA SER A 94 -12.76 5.41 8.85
C SER A 94 -11.66 6.47 8.82
N VAL A 95 -10.47 6.12 9.30
CA VAL A 95 -9.29 7.00 9.39
C VAL A 95 -8.34 6.90 8.19
N GLU A 96 -8.72 6.17 7.14
CA GLU A 96 -7.94 6.02 5.92
C GLU A 96 -7.63 7.36 5.24
N HIS A 97 -6.53 7.37 4.48
CA HIS A 97 -6.22 8.48 3.57
C HIS A 97 -7.29 8.59 2.45
N PRO A 98 -7.54 9.78 1.88
CA PRO A 98 -8.46 9.95 0.73
C PRO A 98 -8.20 9.00 -0.44
N ALA A 99 -6.95 8.58 -0.65
CA ALA A 99 -6.59 7.59 -1.68
C ALA A 99 -7.23 6.19 -1.49
N VAL A 100 -7.74 5.90 -0.28
CA VAL A 100 -8.53 4.69 0.04
C VAL A 100 -10.01 5.05 0.21
N LYS A 101 -10.32 6.17 0.88
CA LYS A 101 -11.72 6.58 1.12
C LYS A 101 -12.48 6.88 -0.16
N ASN A 102 -11.84 7.56 -1.12
CA ASN A 102 -12.51 7.94 -2.37
C ASN A 102 -12.87 6.71 -3.23
N PRO A 103 -11.95 5.78 -3.55
CA PRO A 103 -12.33 4.58 -4.28
C PRO A 103 -13.32 3.70 -3.50
N ALA A 104 -13.27 3.67 -2.16
CA ALA A 104 -14.30 2.97 -1.37
C ALA A 104 -15.67 3.64 -1.52
N GLN A 105 -15.74 4.97 -1.57
CA GLN A 105 -16.99 5.69 -1.86
C GLN A 105 -17.51 5.39 -3.26
N GLU A 106 -16.65 5.34 -4.27
CA GLU A 106 -17.04 4.94 -5.63
C GLU A 106 -17.61 3.52 -5.65
N LEU A 107 -17.03 2.58 -4.89
CA LEU A 107 -17.60 1.23 -4.77
C LEU A 107 -18.96 1.24 -4.07
N GLU A 108 -19.19 2.12 -3.10
CA GLU A 108 -20.50 2.31 -2.46
C GLU A 108 -21.53 2.82 -3.47
N ASP A 109 -21.16 3.81 -4.29
CA ASP A 109 -22.00 4.34 -5.38
C ASP A 109 -22.28 3.29 -6.47
N MET A 110 -21.38 2.33 -6.67
CA MET A 110 -21.55 1.17 -7.56
C MET A 110 -22.38 0.03 -6.93
N GLY A 111 -22.90 0.22 -5.71
CA GLY A 111 -23.78 -0.73 -5.02
C GLY A 111 -23.07 -1.76 -4.15
N CYS A 112 -21.80 -1.51 -3.75
CA CYS A 112 -21.16 -2.27 -2.71
C CYS A 112 -21.56 -1.76 -1.32
N GLU A 113 -21.56 -2.67 -0.35
CA GLU A 113 -21.74 -2.34 1.06
C GLU A 113 -20.36 -2.00 1.66
N VAL A 114 -20.11 -0.73 1.96
CA VAL A 114 -18.84 -0.26 2.53
C VAL A 114 -19.00 -0.05 4.05
N ILE A 115 -18.35 -0.90 4.83
CA ILE A 115 -18.33 -0.80 6.28
C ILE A 115 -17.10 -0.01 6.70
N LYS A 116 -17.31 1.11 7.39
CA LYS A 116 -16.26 2.02 7.88
C LYS A 116 -16.10 1.82 9.39
N ILE A 117 -14.97 1.27 9.83
CA ILE A 117 -14.67 1.02 11.24
C ILE A 117 -14.12 2.29 11.87
N SER A 118 -14.87 2.87 12.78
CA SER A 118 -14.48 4.09 13.50
C SER A 118 -13.70 3.77 14.77
N PRO A 119 -12.80 4.69 15.20
CA PRO A 119 -12.21 4.63 16.52
C PRO A 119 -13.28 4.66 17.63
N ASP A 120 -12.98 4.02 18.73
CA ASP A 120 -13.77 4.10 19.97
C ASP A 120 -13.63 5.46 20.68
N GLU A 121 -14.19 5.59 21.87
CA GLU A 121 -14.13 6.81 22.69
C GLU A 121 -12.69 7.20 23.12
N ASN A 122 -11.76 6.25 23.10
CA ASN A 122 -10.34 6.46 23.39
C ASN A 122 -9.52 6.79 22.12
N GLY A 123 -10.16 6.80 20.95
CA GLY A 123 -9.50 7.01 19.66
C GLY A 123 -8.82 5.76 19.09
N GLU A 124 -9.13 4.57 19.61
CA GLU A 124 -8.52 3.31 19.21
C GLU A 124 -9.42 2.50 18.26
N ILE A 125 -8.82 1.84 17.29
CA ILE A 125 -9.48 0.84 16.44
C ILE A 125 -9.00 -0.55 16.88
N ASN A 126 -9.94 -1.40 17.31
CA ASN A 126 -9.61 -2.74 17.76
C ASN A 126 -9.62 -3.75 16.62
N ALA A 127 -8.68 -4.70 16.65
CA ALA A 127 -8.63 -5.80 15.67
C ALA A 127 -9.91 -6.65 15.65
N ARG A 128 -10.60 -6.76 16.78
CA ARG A 128 -11.87 -7.49 16.88
C ARG A 128 -13.00 -6.79 16.14
N ASP A 129 -13.02 -5.46 16.13
CA ASP A 129 -14.05 -4.68 15.44
C ASP A 129 -13.89 -4.78 13.93
N ILE A 130 -12.63 -4.71 13.43
CA ILE A 130 -12.34 -4.97 12.01
C ILE A 130 -12.79 -6.39 11.64
N PHE A 131 -12.44 -7.39 12.45
CA PHE A 131 -12.81 -8.78 12.19
C PHE A 131 -14.33 -9.01 12.25
N ALA A 132 -15.04 -8.39 13.20
CA ALA A 132 -16.48 -8.54 13.37
C ALA A 132 -17.29 -7.98 12.19
N ALA A 133 -16.74 -6.99 11.46
CA ALA A 133 -17.36 -6.43 10.27
C ALA A 133 -17.26 -7.35 9.03
N VAL A 134 -16.39 -8.38 9.07
CA VAL A 134 -16.15 -9.30 7.95
C VAL A 134 -17.15 -10.46 7.99
N ASN A 135 -17.71 -10.78 6.83
CA ASN A 135 -18.61 -11.93 6.64
C ASN A 135 -18.33 -12.63 5.30
N GLU A 136 -19.14 -13.61 4.94
CA GLU A 136 -19.00 -14.40 3.70
C GLU A 136 -19.15 -13.55 2.42
N ASP A 137 -19.84 -12.41 2.49
CA ASP A 137 -20.03 -11.49 1.36
C ASP A 137 -18.88 -10.46 1.24
N THR A 138 -17.92 -10.47 2.19
CA THR A 138 -16.77 -9.58 2.15
C THR A 138 -15.74 -10.06 1.12
N PHE A 139 -15.30 -9.18 0.23
CA PHE A 139 -14.23 -9.47 -0.71
C PHE A 139 -12.92 -8.72 -0.42
N LEU A 140 -13.01 -7.58 0.26
CA LEU A 140 -11.84 -6.73 0.56
C LEU A 140 -11.92 -6.17 1.98
N VAL A 141 -10.78 -6.22 2.67
CA VAL A 141 -10.54 -5.44 3.88
C VAL A 141 -9.31 -4.57 3.62
N SER A 142 -9.47 -3.25 3.72
CA SER A 142 -8.35 -2.29 3.56
C SER A 142 -8.17 -1.51 4.86
N CYS A 143 -6.95 -1.52 5.38
CA CYS A 143 -6.63 -0.86 6.64
C CYS A 143 -5.22 -0.29 6.60
N MET A 144 -5.08 1.02 6.86
CA MET A 144 -3.74 1.63 6.94
C MET A 144 -2.98 1.11 8.16
N LEU A 145 -1.65 1.00 8.01
CA LEU A 145 -0.80 0.52 9.09
C LEU A 145 -0.52 1.63 10.14
N VAL A 146 -0.24 2.83 9.66
CA VAL A 146 0.05 4.00 10.50
C VAL A 146 -0.76 5.18 9.99
N ASN A 147 -1.48 5.85 10.89
CA ASN A 147 -2.27 7.01 10.54
C ASN A 147 -1.38 8.22 10.23
N ASN A 148 -1.69 8.93 9.15
CA ASN A 148 -0.89 10.05 8.64
C ASN A 148 -1.06 11.35 9.46
N GLU A 149 -2.08 11.45 10.30
CA GLU A 149 -2.37 12.67 11.07
C GLU A 149 -1.79 12.60 12.49
N ASN A 150 -2.01 11.49 13.19
CA ASN A 150 -1.62 11.35 14.59
C ASN A 150 -0.55 10.28 14.85
N GLY A 151 -0.15 9.50 13.82
CA GLY A 151 0.87 8.45 13.95
C GLY A 151 0.41 7.19 14.68
N TYR A 152 -0.90 7.04 14.95
CA TYR A 152 -1.45 5.85 15.59
C TYR A 152 -1.19 4.61 14.71
N ILE A 153 -0.69 3.53 15.33
CA ILE A 153 -0.43 2.25 14.66
C ILE A 153 -1.67 1.37 14.81
N LEU A 154 -2.33 1.08 13.69
CA LEU A 154 -3.52 0.26 13.68
C LEU A 154 -3.17 -1.24 13.85
N PRO A 155 -4.04 -2.04 14.46
CA PRO A 155 -3.77 -3.45 14.78
C PRO A 155 -3.93 -4.39 13.58
N VAL A 156 -3.32 -4.02 12.42
CA VAL A 156 -3.49 -4.67 11.12
C VAL A 156 -3.05 -6.13 11.18
N GLU A 157 -1.85 -6.42 11.71
CA GLU A 157 -1.33 -7.79 11.81
C GLU A 157 -2.32 -8.73 12.51
N LYS A 158 -2.87 -8.29 13.64
CA LYS A 158 -3.83 -9.09 14.42
C LYS A 158 -5.16 -9.24 13.69
N ALA A 159 -5.68 -8.15 13.13
CA ALA A 159 -6.95 -8.17 12.39
C ALA A 159 -6.87 -9.08 11.17
N PHE A 160 -5.85 -8.92 10.33
CA PHE A 160 -5.68 -9.70 9.11
C PHE A 160 -5.41 -11.18 9.42
N SER A 161 -4.63 -11.49 10.47
CA SER A 161 -4.44 -12.87 10.94
C SER A 161 -5.78 -13.55 11.31
N MET A 162 -6.65 -12.84 12.04
CA MET A 162 -7.98 -13.36 12.38
C MET A 162 -8.84 -13.57 11.13
N ILE A 163 -8.80 -12.62 10.19
CA ILE A 163 -9.55 -12.68 8.93
C ILE A 163 -9.07 -13.85 8.09
N LYS A 164 -7.77 -13.96 7.83
CA LYS A 164 -7.21 -15.04 7.01
C LYS A 164 -7.46 -16.42 7.57
N LYS A 165 -7.51 -16.55 8.89
CA LYS A 165 -7.84 -17.83 9.55
C LYS A 165 -9.28 -18.29 9.30
N LYS A 166 -10.24 -17.36 9.29
CA LYS A 166 -11.68 -17.68 9.15
C LYS A 166 -12.20 -17.51 7.72
N TYR A 167 -11.69 -16.49 7.02
CA TYR A 167 -12.10 -16.07 5.68
C TYR A 167 -10.90 -15.97 4.75
N PRO A 168 -10.19 -17.07 4.42
CA PRO A 168 -8.94 -17.04 3.66
C PRO A 168 -9.08 -16.43 2.26
N GLN A 169 -10.30 -16.41 1.71
CA GLN A 169 -10.61 -15.86 0.39
C GLN A 169 -10.78 -14.33 0.39
N VAL A 170 -10.90 -13.69 1.55
CA VAL A 170 -11.00 -12.23 1.65
C VAL A 170 -9.64 -11.61 1.36
N ILE A 171 -9.59 -10.70 0.41
CA ILE A 171 -8.38 -9.95 0.10
C ILE A 171 -8.11 -8.94 1.22
N THR A 172 -6.86 -8.92 1.69
CA THR A 172 -6.39 -7.97 2.69
C THR A 172 -5.42 -6.99 2.06
N HIS A 173 -5.74 -5.70 2.13
CA HIS A 173 -4.91 -4.60 1.64
C HIS A 173 -4.45 -3.73 2.79
N CYS A 174 -3.17 -3.35 2.79
CA CYS A 174 -2.60 -2.46 3.79
C CYS A 174 -1.94 -1.24 3.14
N ASP A 175 -2.46 -0.03 3.43
CA ASP A 175 -1.74 1.20 3.13
C ASP A 175 -0.60 1.36 4.14
N CYS A 176 0.64 1.07 3.71
CA CYS A 176 1.85 1.17 4.51
C CYS A 176 2.65 2.46 4.25
N VAL A 177 2.08 3.44 3.57
CA VAL A 177 2.75 4.70 3.17
C VAL A 177 3.43 5.39 4.35
N GLN A 178 2.78 5.45 5.51
CA GLN A 178 3.36 6.07 6.70
C GLN A 178 4.20 5.11 7.55
N GLY A 179 4.02 3.79 7.39
CA GLY A 179 4.70 2.78 8.20
C GLY A 179 6.00 2.26 7.58
N PHE A 180 6.06 2.15 6.24
CA PHE A 180 7.22 1.57 5.56
C PHE A 180 8.52 2.32 5.88
N MET A 181 9.58 1.56 6.19
CA MET A 181 10.90 2.06 6.61
C MET A 181 10.92 2.92 7.89
N LYS A 182 9.79 3.10 8.58
CA LYS A 182 9.70 3.77 9.89
C LYS A 182 9.45 2.78 11.02
N ILE A 183 8.70 1.73 10.73
CA ILE A 183 8.49 0.56 11.60
C ILE A 183 8.72 -0.71 10.79
N PRO A 184 8.93 -1.88 11.42
CA PRO A 184 9.08 -3.14 10.69
C PRO A 184 7.82 -3.48 9.89
N VAL A 185 7.95 -3.57 8.56
CA VAL A 185 6.89 -3.97 7.63
C VAL A 185 7.34 -5.20 6.87
N LYS A 186 6.65 -6.31 7.04
CA LYS A 186 6.84 -7.54 6.27
C LYS A 186 5.47 -8.08 5.85
N ALA A 187 5.28 -8.30 4.56
CA ALA A 187 3.98 -8.68 4.00
C ALA A 187 3.40 -9.93 4.65
N LYS A 188 4.20 -10.99 4.78
CA LYS A 188 3.80 -12.24 5.43
C LYS A 188 3.40 -12.06 6.90
N LYS A 189 4.12 -11.20 7.63
CA LYS A 189 3.81 -10.94 9.05
C LYS A 189 2.50 -10.19 9.19
N LEU A 190 2.23 -9.25 8.30
CA LEU A 190 0.97 -8.50 8.27
C LEU A 190 -0.23 -9.37 7.82
N ASN A 191 0.01 -10.52 7.18
CA ASN A 191 -1.02 -11.29 6.46
C ASN A 191 -1.75 -10.40 5.42
N ALA A 192 -1.02 -9.51 4.76
CA ALA A 192 -1.53 -8.65 3.70
C ALA A 192 -1.29 -9.30 2.34
N ASP A 193 -2.35 -9.38 1.53
CA ASP A 193 -2.24 -9.82 0.13
C ASP A 193 -1.71 -8.69 -0.75
N MET A 194 -2.01 -7.44 -0.38
CA MET A 194 -1.58 -6.25 -1.11
C MET A 194 -1.09 -5.17 -0.14
N ILE A 195 -0.02 -4.47 -0.51
CA ILE A 195 0.57 -3.38 0.27
C ILE A 195 0.82 -2.18 -0.64
N SER A 196 0.39 -1.00 -0.23
CA SER A 196 0.71 0.26 -0.91
C SER A 196 1.80 1.04 -0.18
N LEU A 197 2.76 1.57 -0.95
CA LEU A 197 3.91 2.32 -0.46
C LEU A 197 4.05 3.66 -1.18
N SER A 198 4.88 4.57 -0.65
CA SER A 198 5.29 5.80 -1.34
C SER A 198 6.68 6.24 -0.92
N GLY A 199 7.56 6.44 -1.89
CA GLY A 199 8.96 6.81 -1.65
C GLY A 199 9.15 8.22 -1.08
N HIS A 200 8.29 9.20 -1.43
CA HIS A 200 8.43 10.56 -0.91
C HIS A 200 8.15 10.69 0.60
N LYS A 201 7.70 9.65 1.25
CA LYS A 201 7.57 9.57 2.72
C LYS A 201 8.80 8.96 3.39
N ILE A 202 9.76 8.46 2.60
CA ILE A 202 11.00 7.80 3.04
C ILE A 202 12.23 8.37 2.34
N TYR A 203 12.29 9.69 2.20
CA TYR A 203 13.41 10.45 1.67
C TYR A 203 13.71 10.27 0.17
N ALA A 204 12.79 9.68 -0.61
CA ALA A 204 12.88 9.67 -2.06
C ALA A 204 12.25 10.94 -2.68
N PRO A 205 12.53 11.23 -3.98
CA PRO A 205 11.93 12.37 -4.68
C PRO A 205 10.41 12.30 -4.75
N LYS A 206 9.75 13.47 -4.86
CA LYS A 206 8.32 13.55 -5.17
C LYS A 206 8.06 13.01 -6.57
N GLY A 207 6.93 12.33 -6.76
CA GLY A 207 6.63 11.61 -7.99
C GLY A 207 7.35 10.27 -8.07
N ASP A 208 7.94 9.82 -6.97
CA ASP A 208 8.46 8.48 -6.81
C ASP A 208 7.30 7.48 -6.83
N ARG A 209 7.38 6.59 -7.78
CA ARG A 209 6.30 5.72 -8.24
C ARG A 209 6.58 4.30 -7.79
N LYS A 210 6.26 4.01 -6.53
CA LYS A 210 6.49 2.67 -5.97
C LYS A 210 5.25 2.18 -5.25
N SER A 211 4.79 1.03 -5.67
CA SER A 211 3.76 0.29 -4.98
C SER A 211 3.98 -1.19 -5.14
N VAL A 212 3.62 -1.90 -4.10
CA VAL A 212 3.59 -3.36 -4.10
C VAL A 212 2.12 -3.75 -4.08
N VAL A 213 1.72 -4.51 -5.06
CA VAL A 213 0.41 -5.15 -5.12
C VAL A 213 0.60 -6.64 -4.98
#